data_e6aef20866bf5dab6640aa02388e3640
#
_entry.id   e6aef20866bf5dab6640aa02388e3640
#
_cell.length_a   1.000
_cell.length_b   1.000
_cell.length_c   1.000
_cell.angle_alpha   90.00
_cell.angle_beta   90.00
_cell.angle_gamma   90.00
#
_symmetry.space_group_name_H-M   'P 1'
#
loop_
_entity.id
_entity.type
_entity.pdbx_description
1 polymer ?
#
loop_
_entity_poly.entity_id
_entity_poly.type
_entity_poly.pdbx_seq_one_letter_code
_entity_poly.pdbx_strand_id
1 'polypeptide(L)'
;MCIRDRSVHSVVSSDFATSVIPGWHTTIFPPYFVAGAIYSGFGMVMTLSIIARKVYNLGHIITVEHLDKMAQIMLLTGCMVGYAYSMEFFVAWYSGNPYESFAFVNRALGPYWWGYWAMIFCNVVVPQFFWFEKYRRHIPFLFITSILVNIGMWFERFVIVVITLHRDFMPGAWAMYNPTIFDVSIYIGTFGLFFTGFLLFLRFLPMVSIAEAKLVLPESDPHHGHDHE
;
A
#
# COMPACT_ATOMS: atom_id res chain seq x y z
N MET A 1 6.63 12.79 5.63
CA MET A 1 5.63 11.93 6.31
C MET A 1 5.65 12.26 7.79
N CYS A 2 4.55 12.82 8.31
CA CYS A 2 4.51 13.37 9.66
C CYS A 2 4.51 12.27 10.74
N ILE A 3 5.10 12.59 11.91
CA ILE A 3 5.05 11.75 13.10
C ILE A 3 3.61 11.38 13.45
N ARG A 4 2.67 12.32 13.27
CA ARG A 4 1.24 12.12 13.44
C ARG A 4 0.67 10.95 12.65
N ASP A 5 1.02 10.82 11.37
CA ASP A 5 0.45 9.77 10.51
C ASP A 5 0.91 8.38 10.94
N ARG A 6 2.18 8.25 11.34
CA ARG A 6 2.71 6.99 11.91
C ARG A 6 2.02 6.65 13.23
N SER A 7 1.82 7.64 14.12
CA SER A 7 1.13 7.44 15.39
C SER A 7 -0.30 6.98 15.19
N VAL A 8 -1.05 7.61 14.28
CA VAL A 8 -2.44 7.23 13.97
C VAL A 8 -2.52 5.79 13.46
N HIS A 9 -1.67 5.40 12.50
CA HIS A 9 -1.66 4.03 11.99
C HIS A 9 -1.30 3.00 13.07
N SER A 10 -0.37 3.33 13.96
CA SER A 10 -0.01 2.46 15.09
C SER A 10 -1.17 2.30 16.09
N VAL A 11 -1.88 3.39 16.40
CA VAL A 11 -3.03 3.34 17.32
C VAL A 11 -4.18 2.55 16.72
N VAL A 12 -4.58 2.85 15.48
CA VAL A 12 -5.66 2.13 14.80
C VAL A 12 -5.35 0.64 14.65
N SER A 13 -4.10 0.28 14.38
CA SER A 13 -3.72 -1.13 14.27
C SER A 13 -3.74 -1.85 15.61
N SER A 14 -3.59 -1.13 16.72
CA SER A 14 -3.69 -1.70 18.07
C SER A 14 -5.11 -2.18 18.38
N ASP A 15 -6.14 -1.55 17.78
CA ASP A 15 -7.54 -2.01 17.92
C ASP A 15 -7.73 -3.42 17.35
N PHE A 16 -6.99 -3.78 16.30
CA PHE A 16 -6.97 -5.14 15.77
C PHE A 16 -6.08 -6.05 16.60
N ALA A 17 -4.87 -5.61 16.94
CA ALA A 17 -3.88 -6.40 17.65
C ALA A 17 -4.33 -6.84 19.05
N THR A 18 -5.15 -6.03 19.74
CA THR A 18 -5.70 -6.33 21.05
C THR A 18 -7.06 -7.00 21.03
N SER A 19 -7.64 -7.23 19.84
CA SER A 19 -8.91 -7.93 19.69
C SER A 19 -8.77 -9.42 20.01
N VAL A 20 -9.87 -10.06 20.39
CA VAL A 20 -9.90 -11.50 20.68
C VAL A 20 -10.15 -12.36 19.43
N ILE A 21 -10.29 -11.72 18.25
CA ILE A 21 -10.63 -12.43 16.99
C ILE A 21 -9.39 -13.18 16.47
N PRO A 22 -9.52 -14.48 16.15
CA PRO A 22 -8.42 -15.27 15.62
C PRO A 22 -7.97 -14.71 14.27
N GLY A 23 -6.66 -14.52 14.13
CA GLY A 23 -6.05 -13.91 12.94
C GLY A 23 -5.92 -12.38 12.98
N TRP A 24 -6.48 -11.70 13.99
CA TRP A 24 -6.21 -10.29 14.29
C TRP A 24 -5.30 -10.12 15.50
N HIS A 25 -5.44 -11.01 16.48
CA HIS A 25 -4.67 -10.98 17.71
C HIS A 25 -3.19 -11.28 17.45
N THR A 26 -2.40 -10.26 17.16
CA THR A 26 -0.95 -10.37 16.94
C THR A 26 -0.24 -9.06 17.24
N THR A 27 0.97 -9.15 17.82
CA THR A 27 1.80 -7.99 18.14
C THR A 27 2.48 -7.37 16.92
N ILE A 28 2.49 -8.05 15.77
CA ILE A 28 3.13 -7.54 14.56
C ILE A 28 2.25 -6.52 13.80
N PHE A 29 0.96 -6.41 14.14
CA PHE A 29 0.05 -5.50 13.43
C PHE A 29 0.50 -4.03 13.42
N PRO A 30 0.93 -3.40 14.55
CA PRO A 30 1.33 -2.00 14.52
C PRO A 30 2.46 -1.69 13.54
N PRO A 31 3.63 -2.34 13.56
CA PRO A 31 4.67 -2.08 12.57
C PRO A 31 4.28 -2.49 11.15
N TYR A 32 3.48 -3.54 11.00
CA TYR A 32 2.96 -4.00 9.73
C TYR A 32 2.03 -2.96 9.07
N PHE A 33 1.07 -2.38 9.82
CA PHE A 33 0.18 -1.35 9.30
C PHE A 33 0.94 -0.09 8.87
N VAL A 34 1.96 0.33 9.62
CA VAL A 34 2.80 1.46 9.24
C VAL A 34 3.57 1.18 7.96
N ALA A 35 4.19 0.01 7.85
CA ALA A 35 4.91 -0.39 6.64
C ALA A 35 3.96 -0.48 5.43
N GLY A 36 2.77 -1.07 5.59
CA GLY A 36 1.74 -1.17 4.57
C GLY A 36 1.19 0.19 4.14
N ALA A 37 1.01 1.13 5.09
CA ALA A 37 0.59 2.50 4.78
C ALA A 37 1.63 3.26 3.95
N ILE A 38 2.92 3.11 4.26
CA ILE A 38 4.00 3.70 3.47
C ILE A 38 4.04 3.05 2.08
N TYR A 39 3.97 1.74 2.01
CA TYR A 39 4.01 0.97 0.78
C TYR A 39 2.87 1.34 -0.18
N SER A 40 1.62 1.35 0.31
CA SER A 40 0.44 1.74 -0.47
C SER A 40 0.46 3.22 -0.85
N GLY A 41 0.93 4.08 0.06
CA GLY A 41 1.07 5.51 -0.18
C GLY A 41 2.02 5.79 -1.35
N PHE A 42 3.20 5.18 -1.36
CA PHE A 42 4.13 5.31 -2.49
C PHE A 42 3.59 4.69 -3.78
N GLY A 43 2.85 3.57 -3.72
CA GLY A 43 2.15 2.99 -4.86
C GLY A 43 1.16 3.97 -5.49
N MET A 44 0.32 4.61 -4.67
CA MET A 44 -0.67 5.58 -5.14
C MET A 44 0.00 6.87 -5.68
N VAL A 45 0.96 7.42 -4.94
CA VAL A 45 1.69 8.63 -5.38
C VAL A 45 2.44 8.36 -6.69
N MET A 46 3.08 7.21 -6.85
CA MET A 46 3.76 6.84 -8.09
C MET A 46 2.79 6.76 -9.27
N THR A 47 1.64 6.12 -9.08
CA THR A 47 0.58 6.04 -10.10
C THR A 47 0.14 7.43 -10.56
N LEU A 48 -0.20 8.30 -9.61
CA LEU A 48 -0.67 9.67 -9.90
C LEU A 48 0.44 10.55 -10.48
N SER A 49 1.67 10.44 -9.98
CA SER A 49 2.82 11.21 -10.46
C SER A 49 3.18 10.88 -11.91
N ILE A 50 3.11 9.61 -12.31
CA ILE A 50 3.37 9.21 -13.72
C ILE A 50 2.30 9.76 -14.65
N ILE A 51 1.02 9.73 -14.24
CA ILE A 51 -0.08 10.33 -15.01
C ILE A 51 0.11 11.84 -15.13
N ALA A 52 0.33 12.52 -14.00
CA ALA A 52 0.51 13.97 -13.95
C ALA A 52 1.75 14.41 -14.76
N ARG A 53 2.87 13.68 -14.65
CA ARG A 53 4.07 13.91 -15.45
C ARG A 53 3.78 13.93 -16.95
N LYS A 54 2.94 12.99 -17.42
CA LYS A 54 2.58 12.88 -18.84
C LYS A 54 1.59 13.97 -19.26
N VAL A 55 0.57 14.25 -18.45
CA VAL A 55 -0.50 15.21 -18.78
C VAL A 55 0.00 16.65 -18.75
N TYR A 56 0.79 17.01 -17.73
CA TYR A 56 1.29 18.38 -17.54
C TYR A 56 2.73 18.60 -18.06
N ASN A 57 3.32 17.61 -18.75
CA ASN A 57 4.71 17.68 -19.25
C ASN A 57 5.75 18.04 -18.18
N LEU A 58 5.57 17.54 -16.95
CA LEU A 58 6.43 17.81 -15.79
C LEU A 58 7.70 16.92 -15.75
N GLY A 59 8.21 16.49 -16.90
CA GLY A 59 9.37 15.61 -16.98
C GLY A 59 10.67 16.18 -16.39
N HIS A 60 10.78 17.50 -16.33
CA HIS A 60 11.90 18.24 -15.77
C HIS A 60 11.86 18.34 -14.22
N ILE A 61 10.67 18.27 -13.61
CA ILE A 61 10.49 18.31 -12.16
C ILE A 61 10.43 16.88 -11.60
N ILE A 62 9.56 16.02 -12.19
CA ILE A 62 9.43 14.62 -11.79
C ILE A 62 10.37 13.79 -12.67
N THR A 63 11.63 13.70 -12.29
CA THR A 63 12.64 12.96 -13.05
C THR A 63 12.49 11.45 -12.86
N VAL A 64 13.13 10.67 -13.74
CA VAL A 64 13.19 9.20 -13.62
C VAL A 64 13.92 8.79 -12.34
N GLU A 65 14.88 9.61 -11.89
CA GLU A 65 15.61 9.36 -10.65
C GLU A 65 14.70 9.44 -9.41
N HIS A 66 13.76 10.40 -9.36
CA HIS A 66 12.76 10.46 -8.29
C HIS A 66 11.89 9.19 -8.26
N LEU A 67 11.45 8.71 -9.43
CA LEU A 67 10.66 7.48 -9.53
C LEU A 67 11.47 6.25 -9.12
N ASP A 68 12.77 6.19 -9.45
CA ASP A 68 13.68 5.12 -9.02
C ASP A 68 13.82 5.09 -7.49
N LYS A 69 14.02 6.26 -6.85
CA LYS A 69 14.07 6.35 -5.37
C LYS A 69 12.77 5.93 -4.71
N MET A 70 11.63 6.32 -5.26
CA MET A 70 10.32 5.86 -4.78
C MET A 70 10.17 4.35 -4.90
N ALA A 71 10.61 3.75 -6.01
CA ALA A 71 10.59 2.30 -6.20
C ALA A 71 11.50 1.56 -5.20
N GLN A 72 12.64 2.13 -4.83
CA GLN A 72 13.52 1.57 -3.78
C GLN A 72 12.83 1.56 -2.41
N ILE A 73 12.12 2.63 -2.05
CA ILE A 73 11.35 2.69 -0.80
C ILE A 73 10.20 1.67 -0.84
N MET A 74 9.52 1.53 -1.98
CA MET A 74 8.48 0.51 -2.17
C MET A 74 9.05 -0.90 -2.04
N LEU A 75 10.23 -1.17 -2.56
CA LEU A 75 10.90 -2.46 -2.39
C LEU A 75 11.17 -2.75 -0.91
N LEU A 76 11.77 -1.79 -0.18
CA LEU A 76 12.06 -1.94 1.23
C LEU A 76 10.80 -2.21 2.06
N THR A 77 9.77 -1.37 1.89
CA THR A 77 8.52 -1.52 2.63
C THR A 77 7.72 -2.75 2.20
N GLY A 78 7.77 -3.13 0.93
CA GLY A 78 7.20 -4.38 0.42
C GLY A 78 7.86 -5.62 1.02
N CYS A 79 9.19 -5.61 1.22
CA CYS A 79 9.89 -6.68 1.94
C CYS A 79 9.45 -6.74 3.42
N MET A 80 9.24 -5.60 4.08
CA MET A 80 8.73 -5.57 5.46
C MET A 80 7.32 -6.14 5.56
N VAL A 81 6.44 -5.82 4.60
CA VAL A 81 5.08 -6.37 4.52
C VAL A 81 5.12 -7.88 4.27
N GLY A 82 5.95 -8.35 3.34
CA GLY A 82 6.14 -9.79 3.07
C GLY A 82 6.68 -10.56 4.27
N TYR A 83 7.60 -9.95 5.02
CA TYR A 83 8.07 -10.51 6.30
C TYR A 83 6.93 -10.63 7.30
N ALA A 84 6.10 -9.60 7.44
CA ALA A 84 4.96 -9.63 8.35
C ALA A 84 3.98 -10.75 8.02
N TYR A 85 3.62 -10.95 6.74
CA TYR A 85 2.77 -12.07 6.33
C TYR A 85 3.37 -13.44 6.69
N SER A 86 4.68 -13.61 6.49
CA SER A 86 5.36 -14.84 6.83
C SER A 86 5.36 -15.08 8.34
N MET A 87 5.57 -14.04 9.13
CA MET A 87 5.58 -14.12 10.60
C MET A 87 4.19 -14.40 11.18
N GLU A 88 3.12 -13.87 10.59
CA GLU A 88 1.75 -14.22 11.00
C GLU A 88 1.50 -15.73 10.88
N PHE A 89 1.87 -16.35 9.76
CA PHE A 89 1.76 -17.79 9.57
C PHE A 89 2.63 -18.58 10.53
N PHE A 90 3.86 -18.13 10.72
CA PHE A 90 4.80 -18.77 11.66
C PHE A 90 4.25 -18.75 13.09
N VAL A 91 3.76 -17.61 13.56
CA VAL A 91 3.22 -17.48 14.92
C VAL A 91 1.97 -18.33 15.09
N ALA A 92 1.06 -18.36 14.11
CA ALA A 92 -0.14 -19.20 14.16
C ALA A 92 0.19 -20.70 14.22
N TRP A 93 1.22 -21.13 13.49
CA TRP A 93 1.71 -22.51 13.55
C TRP A 93 2.42 -22.81 14.89
N TYR A 94 3.29 -21.90 15.34
CA TYR A 94 4.10 -22.09 16.55
C TYR A 94 3.25 -22.06 17.83
N SER A 95 2.20 -21.23 17.89
CA SER A 95 1.33 -21.11 19.06
C SER A 95 0.57 -22.39 19.39
N GLY A 96 0.35 -23.25 18.41
CA GLY A 96 -0.43 -24.49 18.57
C GLY A 96 -1.91 -24.26 18.88
N ASN A 97 -2.40 -23.01 18.79
CA ASN A 97 -3.80 -22.70 19.00
C ASN A 97 -4.65 -23.16 17.81
N PRO A 98 -5.60 -24.09 18.01
CA PRO A 98 -6.40 -24.64 16.91
C PRO A 98 -7.24 -23.58 16.17
N TYR A 99 -7.71 -22.57 16.87
CA TYR A 99 -8.53 -21.48 16.27
C TYR A 99 -7.70 -20.59 15.33
N GLU A 100 -6.48 -20.22 15.75
CA GLU A 100 -5.59 -19.44 14.92
C GLU A 100 -5.10 -20.25 13.72
N SER A 101 -4.65 -21.49 13.92
CA SER A 101 -4.25 -22.38 12.85
C SER A 101 -5.36 -22.58 11.82
N PHE A 102 -6.61 -22.77 12.28
CA PHE A 102 -7.76 -22.84 11.40
C PHE A 102 -7.97 -21.56 10.59
N ALA A 103 -7.88 -20.38 11.21
CA ALA A 103 -8.08 -19.10 10.54
C ALA A 103 -7.05 -18.92 9.40
N PHE A 104 -5.79 -19.26 9.63
CA PHE A 104 -4.73 -19.15 8.60
C PHE A 104 -4.86 -20.20 7.49
N VAL A 105 -5.20 -21.44 7.82
CA VAL A 105 -5.51 -22.48 6.82
C VAL A 105 -6.72 -22.06 5.97
N ASN A 106 -7.76 -21.50 6.59
CA ASN A 106 -8.92 -20.97 5.87
C ASN A 106 -8.60 -19.78 4.97
N ARG A 107 -7.61 -18.92 5.33
CA ARG A 107 -7.11 -17.87 4.43
C ARG A 107 -6.43 -18.46 3.18
N ALA A 108 -5.60 -19.47 3.35
CA ALA A 108 -4.79 -20.06 2.27
C ALA A 108 -5.58 -21.02 1.37
N LEU A 109 -6.51 -21.81 1.93
CA LEU A 109 -7.21 -22.91 1.24
C LEU A 109 -8.74 -22.80 1.31
N GLY A 110 -9.28 -21.80 1.99
CA GLY A 110 -10.72 -21.58 2.16
C GLY A 110 -11.43 -21.07 0.91
N PRO A 111 -12.73 -20.72 1.02
CA PRO A 111 -13.56 -20.28 -0.12
C PRO A 111 -13.03 -19.06 -0.86
N TYR A 112 -12.28 -18.19 -0.18
CA TYR A 112 -11.69 -16.96 -0.72
C TYR A 112 -10.17 -17.07 -0.94
N TRP A 113 -9.63 -18.29 -1.11
CA TRP A 113 -8.20 -18.51 -1.34
C TRP A 113 -7.60 -17.65 -2.46
N TRP A 114 -8.38 -17.40 -3.49
CA TRP A 114 -7.97 -16.58 -4.64
C TRP A 114 -7.61 -15.14 -4.24
N GLY A 115 -8.37 -14.53 -3.31
CA GLY A 115 -8.08 -13.18 -2.82
C GLY A 115 -6.79 -13.12 -2.01
N TYR A 116 -6.53 -14.14 -1.19
CA TYR A 116 -5.29 -14.25 -0.43
C TYR A 116 -4.06 -14.41 -1.35
N TRP A 117 -4.11 -15.32 -2.32
CA TRP A 117 -2.99 -15.52 -3.24
C TRP A 117 -2.79 -14.35 -4.20
N ALA A 118 -3.85 -13.66 -4.61
CA ALA A 118 -3.73 -12.40 -5.36
C ALA A 118 -3.01 -11.32 -4.55
N MET A 119 -3.33 -11.18 -3.25
CA MET A 119 -2.62 -10.29 -2.33
C MET A 119 -1.13 -10.64 -2.25
N ILE A 120 -0.78 -11.90 -2.00
CA ILE A 120 0.62 -12.35 -1.92
C ILE A 120 1.36 -12.05 -3.23
N PHE A 121 0.76 -12.37 -4.37
CA PHE A 121 1.37 -12.10 -5.66
C PHE A 121 1.65 -10.60 -5.87
N CYS A 122 0.66 -9.75 -5.66
CA CYS A 122 0.79 -8.32 -5.90
C CYS A 122 1.71 -7.62 -4.88
N ASN A 123 1.67 -8.01 -3.60
CA ASN A 123 2.39 -7.29 -2.53
C ASN A 123 3.77 -7.89 -2.24
N VAL A 124 3.99 -9.17 -2.52
CA VAL A 124 5.27 -9.82 -2.20
C VAL A 124 6.08 -10.12 -3.47
N VAL A 125 5.46 -10.74 -4.49
CA VAL A 125 6.20 -11.18 -5.68
C VAL A 125 6.51 -9.99 -6.60
N VAL A 126 5.50 -9.16 -6.90
CA VAL A 126 5.65 -8.05 -7.86
C VAL A 126 6.71 -7.03 -7.44
N PRO A 127 6.85 -6.60 -6.17
CA PRO A 127 7.91 -5.67 -5.77
C PRO A 127 9.32 -6.22 -5.90
N GLN A 128 9.50 -7.55 -5.92
CA GLN A 128 10.84 -8.14 -6.06
C GLN A 128 11.51 -7.81 -7.40
N PHE A 129 10.75 -7.47 -8.43
CA PHE A 129 11.34 -6.99 -9.68
C PHE A 129 12.10 -5.67 -9.52
N PHE A 130 11.83 -4.91 -8.49
CA PHE A 130 12.54 -3.67 -8.19
C PHE A 130 13.99 -3.86 -7.71
N TRP A 131 14.45 -5.08 -7.47
CA TRP A 131 15.88 -5.35 -7.28
C TRP A 131 16.70 -4.98 -8.51
N PHE A 132 16.14 -5.13 -9.70
CA PHE A 132 16.83 -4.86 -10.95
C PHE A 132 16.63 -3.40 -11.38
N GLU A 133 17.71 -2.65 -11.52
CA GLU A 133 17.70 -1.24 -11.93
C GLU A 133 16.99 -1.01 -13.27
N LYS A 134 17.13 -1.95 -14.20
CA LYS A 134 16.46 -1.92 -15.52
C LYS A 134 14.94 -1.76 -15.40
N TYR A 135 14.30 -2.43 -14.47
CA TYR A 135 12.85 -2.34 -14.26
C TYR A 135 12.44 -1.09 -13.51
N ARG A 136 13.27 -0.62 -12.55
CA ARG A 136 13.01 0.61 -11.79
C ARG A 136 13.08 1.88 -12.64
N ARG A 137 13.83 1.87 -13.75
CA ARG A 137 13.95 3.02 -14.66
C ARG A 137 12.98 2.98 -15.84
N HIS A 138 12.21 1.91 -15.99
CA HIS A 138 11.26 1.75 -17.08
C HIS A 138 9.86 2.23 -16.66
N ILE A 139 9.48 3.44 -17.10
CA ILE A 139 8.24 4.13 -16.68
C ILE A 139 6.98 3.28 -16.86
N PRO A 140 6.72 2.62 -18.02
CA PRO A 140 5.54 1.78 -18.18
C PRO A 140 5.49 0.61 -17.18
N PHE A 141 6.64 0.01 -16.89
CA PHE A 141 6.72 -1.07 -15.91
C PHE A 141 6.41 -0.56 -14.50
N LEU A 142 6.98 0.60 -14.10
CA LEU A 142 6.67 1.25 -12.83
C LEU A 142 5.17 1.55 -12.67
N PHE A 143 4.54 2.02 -13.74
CA PHE A 143 3.11 2.30 -13.73
C PHE A 143 2.26 1.04 -13.51
N ILE A 144 2.54 -0.03 -14.25
CA ILE A 144 1.82 -1.31 -14.10
C ILE A 144 2.04 -1.87 -12.69
N THR A 145 3.27 -1.87 -12.21
CA THR A 145 3.61 -2.36 -10.87
C THR A 145 2.92 -1.56 -9.78
N SER A 146 2.88 -0.23 -9.90
CA SER A 146 2.20 0.62 -8.90
C SER A 146 0.69 0.37 -8.85
N ILE A 147 0.04 0.09 -9.99
CA ILE A 147 -1.36 -0.32 -10.03
C ILE A 147 -1.55 -1.69 -9.37
N LEU A 148 -0.69 -2.67 -9.68
CA LEU A 148 -0.75 -4.00 -9.06
C LEU A 148 -0.60 -3.93 -7.54
N VAL A 149 0.31 -3.09 -7.06
CA VAL A 149 0.47 -2.83 -5.62
C VAL A 149 -0.81 -2.25 -5.00
N ASN A 150 -1.43 -1.26 -5.63
CA ASN A 150 -2.70 -0.70 -5.14
C ASN A 150 -3.83 -1.75 -5.09
N ILE A 151 -3.91 -2.63 -6.10
CA ILE A 151 -4.85 -3.75 -6.12
C ILE A 151 -4.51 -4.75 -5.00
N GLY A 152 -3.23 -5.08 -4.80
CA GLY A 152 -2.77 -5.98 -3.75
C GLY A 152 -3.11 -5.46 -2.35
N MET A 153 -2.96 -4.16 -2.11
CA MET A 153 -3.31 -3.51 -0.85
C MET A 153 -4.83 -3.46 -0.61
N TRP A 154 -5.62 -3.40 -1.68
CA TRP A 154 -7.07 -3.57 -1.56
C TRP A 154 -7.42 -5.01 -1.17
N PHE A 155 -6.81 -6.03 -1.80
CA PHE A 155 -6.99 -7.42 -1.41
C PHE A 155 -6.53 -7.69 0.03
N GLU A 156 -5.50 -7.02 0.51
CA GLU A 156 -5.08 -7.10 1.91
C GLU A 156 -6.21 -6.70 2.86
N ARG A 157 -6.91 -5.59 2.58
CA ARG A 157 -8.06 -5.18 3.38
C ARG A 157 -9.21 -6.18 3.30
N PHE A 158 -9.44 -6.75 2.13
CA PHE A 158 -10.41 -7.82 1.95
C PHE A 158 -10.06 -9.06 2.78
N VAL A 159 -8.79 -9.46 2.80
CA VAL A 159 -8.30 -10.59 3.61
C VAL A 159 -8.49 -10.31 5.11
N ILE A 160 -8.07 -9.13 5.58
CA ILE A 160 -8.14 -8.77 7.00
C ILE A 160 -9.59 -8.71 7.48
N VAL A 161 -10.50 -8.14 6.70
CA VAL A 161 -11.89 -7.93 7.13
C VAL A 161 -12.77 -9.11 6.74
N VAL A 162 -12.93 -9.40 5.45
CA VAL A 162 -13.91 -10.37 4.96
C VAL A 162 -13.49 -11.80 5.27
N ILE A 163 -12.25 -12.18 4.95
CA ILE A 163 -11.80 -13.58 5.14
C ILE A 163 -11.65 -13.91 6.62
N THR A 164 -11.33 -12.95 7.47
CA THR A 164 -11.22 -13.22 8.91
C THR A 164 -12.59 -13.31 9.57
N LEU A 165 -13.54 -12.44 9.22
CA LEU A 165 -14.84 -12.36 9.90
C LEU A 165 -15.88 -13.36 9.39
N HIS A 166 -15.78 -13.88 8.16
CA HIS A 166 -16.80 -14.81 7.62
C HIS A 166 -16.84 -16.16 8.35
N ARG A 167 -15.78 -16.53 9.05
CA ARG A 167 -15.66 -17.76 9.86
C ARG A 167 -14.85 -17.48 11.12
N ASP A 168 -15.51 -16.99 12.12
CA ASP A 168 -14.95 -16.73 13.45
C ASP A 168 -15.11 -17.94 14.41
N PHE A 169 -15.10 -17.69 15.72
CA PHE A 169 -15.19 -18.74 16.75
C PHE A 169 -16.50 -19.54 16.72
N MET A 170 -17.60 -18.94 16.27
CA MET A 170 -18.93 -19.56 16.33
C MET A 170 -19.34 -20.16 14.98
N PRO A 171 -19.30 -21.48 14.80
CA PRO A 171 -19.69 -22.11 13.53
C PRO A 171 -21.12 -21.76 13.09
N GLY A 172 -22.03 -21.51 14.03
CA GLY A 172 -23.39 -21.09 13.73
C GLY A 172 -23.53 -19.69 13.15
N ALA A 173 -22.52 -18.83 13.31
CA ALA A 173 -22.46 -17.50 12.74
C ALA A 173 -21.72 -17.44 11.39
N TRP A 174 -21.18 -18.56 10.90
CA TRP A 174 -20.46 -18.60 9.64
C TRP A 174 -21.36 -18.26 8.46
N ALA A 175 -21.00 -17.25 7.70
CA ALA A 175 -21.73 -16.81 6.53
C ALA A 175 -20.77 -16.44 5.38
N MET A 176 -21.24 -16.64 4.15
CA MET A 176 -20.50 -16.19 2.97
C MET A 176 -20.87 -14.74 2.67
N TYR A 177 -19.85 -13.88 2.52
CA TYR A 177 -20.06 -12.51 2.09
C TYR A 177 -20.32 -12.46 0.59
N ASN A 178 -21.49 -11.96 0.21
CA ASN A 178 -21.84 -11.65 -1.17
C ASN A 178 -22.05 -10.14 -1.28
N PRO A 179 -21.21 -9.41 -2.07
CA PRO A 179 -21.36 -7.98 -2.21
C PRO A 179 -22.71 -7.64 -2.84
N THR A 180 -23.41 -6.69 -2.24
CA THR A 180 -24.65 -6.15 -2.77
C THR A 180 -24.36 -5.04 -3.78
N ILE A 181 -25.37 -4.67 -4.58
CA ILE A 181 -25.25 -3.54 -5.52
C ILE A 181 -24.94 -2.22 -4.79
N PHE A 182 -25.42 -2.09 -3.54
CA PHE A 182 -25.14 -0.93 -2.71
C PHE A 182 -23.66 -0.86 -2.31
N ASP A 183 -23.06 -1.98 -1.93
CA ASP A 183 -21.63 -2.05 -1.57
C ASP A 183 -20.75 -1.63 -2.76
N VAL A 184 -21.06 -2.16 -3.94
CA VAL A 184 -20.34 -1.81 -5.18
C VAL A 184 -20.54 -0.33 -5.53
N SER A 185 -21.76 0.19 -5.39
CA SER A 185 -22.06 1.61 -5.70
C SER A 185 -21.35 2.57 -4.74
N ILE A 186 -21.31 2.27 -3.45
CA ILE A 186 -20.57 3.05 -2.45
C ILE A 186 -19.09 3.02 -2.77
N TYR A 187 -18.54 1.86 -3.12
CA TYR A 187 -17.14 1.70 -3.47
C TYR A 187 -16.77 2.56 -4.70
N ILE A 188 -17.53 2.50 -5.78
CA ILE A 188 -17.33 3.34 -6.96
C ILE A 188 -17.50 4.82 -6.60
N GLY A 189 -18.48 5.16 -5.78
CA GLY A 189 -18.73 6.54 -5.32
C GLY A 189 -17.57 7.12 -4.54
N THR A 190 -16.89 6.34 -3.68
CA THR A 190 -15.71 6.80 -2.95
C THR A 190 -14.52 7.10 -3.87
N PHE A 191 -14.30 6.30 -4.92
CA PHE A 191 -13.32 6.62 -5.96
C PHE A 191 -13.68 7.92 -6.71
N GLY A 192 -14.96 8.06 -7.09
CA GLY A 192 -15.44 9.29 -7.73
C GLY A 192 -15.19 10.52 -6.88
N LEU A 193 -15.49 10.45 -5.58
CA LEU A 193 -15.23 11.54 -4.63
C LEU A 193 -13.73 11.84 -4.52
N PHE A 194 -12.90 10.81 -4.39
CA PHE A 194 -11.44 10.98 -4.32
C PHE A 194 -10.88 11.66 -5.58
N PHE A 195 -11.20 11.15 -6.77
CA PHE A 195 -10.69 11.73 -8.01
C PHE A 195 -11.23 13.14 -8.26
N THR A 196 -12.48 13.42 -7.89
CA THR A 196 -13.04 14.78 -7.97
C THR A 196 -12.26 15.73 -7.07
N GLY A 197 -12.05 15.36 -5.80
CA GLY A 197 -11.25 16.14 -4.86
C GLY A 197 -9.80 16.34 -5.34
N PHE A 198 -9.19 15.29 -5.87
CA PHE A 198 -7.82 15.35 -6.41
C PHE A 198 -7.70 16.27 -7.63
N LEU A 199 -8.64 16.19 -8.58
CA LEU A 199 -8.64 17.07 -9.75
C LEU A 199 -8.91 18.52 -9.38
N LEU A 200 -9.78 18.78 -8.41
CA LEU A 200 -10.00 20.14 -7.87
C LEU A 200 -8.72 20.66 -7.19
N PHE A 201 -8.04 19.81 -6.41
CA PHE A 201 -6.75 20.16 -5.82
C PHE A 201 -5.73 20.57 -6.89
N LEU A 202 -5.56 19.77 -7.94
CA LEU A 202 -4.65 20.06 -9.06
C LEU A 202 -5.00 21.34 -9.80
N ARG A 203 -6.29 21.70 -9.83
CA ARG A 203 -6.76 22.92 -10.51
C ARG A 203 -6.49 24.20 -9.72
N PHE A 204 -6.65 24.18 -8.40
CA PHE A 204 -6.61 25.37 -7.55
C PHE A 204 -5.30 25.53 -6.76
N LEU A 205 -4.58 24.44 -6.54
CA LEU A 205 -3.35 24.44 -5.75
C LEU A 205 -2.16 23.95 -6.57
N PRO A 206 -0.95 24.45 -6.32
CA PRO A 206 0.26 23.96 -6.98
C PRO A 206 0.52 22.51 -6.56
N MET A 207 0.67 21.63 -7.53
CA MET A 207 0.90 20.20 -7.31
C MET A 207 2.25 19.92 -6.64
N VAL A 208 3.25 20.74 -6.93
CA VAL A 208 4.60 20.65 -6.36
C VAL A 208 4.83 21.83 -5.43
N SER A 209 5.32 21.58 -4.23
CA SER A 209 5.70 22.60 -3.27
C SER A 209 6.81 23.47 -3.85
N ILE A 210 6.64 24.79 -3.77
CA ILE A 210 7.63 25.77 -4.28
C ILE A 210 8.99 25.56 -3.59
N ALA A 211 8.99 25.25 -2.29
CA ALA A 211 10.20 25.00 -1.52
C ALA A 211 10.96 23.77 -2.03
N GLU A 212 10.25 22.68 -2.33
CA GLU A 212 10.85 21.46 -2.86
C GLU A 212 11.30 21.62 -4.32
N ALA A 213 10.52 22.34 -5.13
CA ALA A 213 10.91 22.64 -6.51
C ALA A 213 12.20 23.46 -6.56
N LYS A 214 12.37 24.42 -5.66
CA LYS A 214 13.60 25.24 -5.55
C LYS A 214 14.82 24.40 -5.18
N LEU A 215 14.69 23.33 -4.40
CA LEU A 215 15.81 22.45 -4.05
C LEU A 215 16.32 21.61 -5.24
N VAL A 216 15.50 21.42 -6.25
CA VAL A 216 15.84 20.59 -7.43
C VAL A 216 16.35 21.43 -8.61
N LEU A 217 16.03 22.72 -8.64
CA LEU A 217 16.43 23.61 -9.73
C LEU A 217 17.85 24.15 -9.48
N PRO A 218 18.80 23.93 -10.40
CA PRO A 218 20.19 24.41 -10.27
C PRO A 218 20.27 25.94 -10.09
N GLU A 219 19.34 26.66 -10.68
CA GLU A 219 19.26 28.14 -10.62
C GLU A 219 18.91 28.67 -9.21
N SER A 220 18.45 27.84 -8.32
CA SER A 220 18.10 28.21 -6.94
C SER A 220 19.19 27.91 -5.93
N ASP A 221 20.30 27.31 -6.35
CA ASP A 221 21.46 27.07 -5.50
C ASP A 221 22.24 28.38 -5.32
N PRO A 222 22.31 28.95 -4.10
CA PRO A 222 23.02 30.21 -3.84
C PRO A 222 24.53 30.10 -4.11
N HIS A 223 25.09 28.92 -4.31
CA HIS A 223 26.48 28.68 -4.58
C HIS A 223 26.83 28.57 -6.09
N HIS A 224 25.81 28.44 -6.96
CA HIS A 224 26.04 28.40 -8.42
C HIS A 224 26.50 29.74 -9.04
N GLY A 225 26.49 30.83 -8.28
CA GLY A 225 26.87 32.16 -8.75
C GLY A 225 28.35 32.50 -8.58
N HIS A 226 29.19 31.65 -7.98
CA HIS A 226 30.59 31.99 -7.65
C HIS A 226 31.67 31.26 -8.47
N ASP A 227 31.28 30.38 -9.39
CA ASP A 227 32.27 29.63 -10.19
C ASP A 227 32.57 30.27 -11.57
N HIS A 228 32.20 31.53 -11.79
CA HIS A 228 32.46 32.29 -13.04
C HIS A 228 33.12 33.67 -12.81
N GLU A 229 33.95 33.82 -11.79
CA GLU A 229 34.92 34.94 -11.74
C GLU A 229 36.36 34.43 -11.67
#